data_21e1ecef67e5b0f96f527fe5f4e5a9f6
#
_entry.id   21e1ecef67e5b0f96f527fe5f4e5a9f6
#
_cell.length_a   1.000
_cell.length_b   1.000
_cell.length_c   1.000
_cell.angle_alpha   90.00
_cell.angle_beta   90.00
_cell.angle_gamma   90.00
#
_symmetry.space_group_name_H-M   'P 1'
#
loop_
_entity.id
_entity.type
_entity.pdbx_description
1 polymer ?
#
loop_
_entity_poly.entity_id
_entity_poly.type
_entity_poly.pdbx_seq_one_letter_code
_entity_poly.pdbx_strand_id
1 'polypeptide(L)'
;ANITPVEYAKWLSNFNDIPDGQYIACRLLNRFLYYSDKDIKKLLVDAINDVYSQQVVLPLQLSKDFSSLPSENEYEINEAIKRTLFIPLTPWGDPGASGLYIMRCIHNYYKPRVQSCHVSEVIDSMSAPYDRIVIVDDF
;
A
#
# COMPACT_ATOMS: atom_id res chain seq x y z
N ALA A 1 -18.20 1.97 7.48
CA ALA A 1 -18.99 2.89 8.30
C ALA A 1 -20.30 3.13 7.57
N ASN A 2 -21.45 2.95 8.27
CA ASN A 2 -22.75 3.27 7.69
C ASN A 2 -23.05 4.73 8.04
N ILE A 3 -23.03 5.60 7.03
CA ILE A 3 -23.44 7.00 7.20
C ILE A 3 -24.96 7.04 7.37
N THR A 4 -25.44 7.64 8.46
CA THR A 4 -26.88 7.79 8.70
C THR A 4 -27.46 8.90 7.83
N PRO A 5 -28.78 8.88 7.51
CA PRO A 5 -29.43 9.97 6.80
C PRO A 5 -29.26 11.34 7.46
N VAL A 6 -29.17 11.38 8.80
CA VAL A 6 -28.96 12.61 9.58
C VAL A 6 -27.56 13.17 9.36
N GLU A 7 -26.53 12.33 9.40
CA GLU A 7 -25.14 12.73 9.13
C GLU A 7 -24.97 13.21 7.70
N TYR A 8 -25.63 12.54 6.74
CA TYR A 8 -25.66 12.97 5.36
C TYR A 8 -26.30 14.35 5.17
N ALA A 9 -27.49 14.57 5.76
CA ALA A 9 -28.15 15.86 5.71
C ALA A 9 -27.32 16.97 6.34
N LYS A 10 -26.68 16.69 7.49
CA LYS A 10 -25.76 17.63 8.14
C LYS A 10 -24.55 17.95 7.27
N TRP A 11 -23.98 16.96 6.58
CA TRP A 11 -22.89 17.19 5.65
C TRP A 11 -23.33 18.06 4.47
N LEU A 12 -24.51 17.79 3.87
CA LEU A 12 -25.05 18.58 2.75
C LEU A 12 -25.31 20.05 3.16
N SER A 13 -25.68 20.30 4.41
CA SER A 13 -25.95 21.67 4.88
C SER A 13 -24.71 22.59 4.82
N ASN A 14 -23.50 22.04 4.78
CA ASN A 14 -22.28 22.82 4.61
C ASN A 14 -22.19 23.51 3.23
N PHE A 15 -23.02 23.13 2.28
CA PHE A 15 -23.05 23.64 0.90
C PHE A 15 -24.22 24.58 0.62
N ASN A 16 -24.99 25.00 1.67
CA ASN A 16 -26.19 25.84 1.50
C ASN A 16 -25.88 27.22 0.92
N ASP A 17 -24.74 27.78 1.25
CA ASP A 17 -24.32 29.14 0.83
C ASP A 17 -23.69 29.17 -0.55
N ILE A 18 -23.57 28.03 -1.22
CA ILE A 18 -23.00 27.89 -2.57
C ILE A 18 -24.13 27.67 -3.57
N PRO A 19 -24.28 28.47 -4.63
CA PRO A 19 -25.23 28.21 -5.70
C PRO A 19 -25.09 26.79 -6.23
N ASP A 20 -26.20 26.03 -6.26
CA ASP A 20 -26.23 24.61 -6.63
C ASP A 20 -25.30 23.69 -5.80
N GLY A 21 -24.77 24.18 -4.66
CA GLY A 21 -23.74 23.50 -3.90
C GLY A 21 -24.14 22.09 -3.45
N GLN A 22 -25.37 21.91 -2.95
CA GLN A 22 -25.86 20.57 -2.54
C GLN A 22 -25.97 19.61 -3.74
N TYR A 23 -26.43 20.09 -4.89
CA TYR A 23 -26.50 19.28 -6.10
C TYR A 23 -25.10 18.84 -6.57
N ILE A 24 -24.16 19.77 -6.59
CA ILE A 24 -22.75 19.50 -6.94
C ILE A 24 -22.13 18.49 -5.95
N ALA A 25 -22.37 18.68 -4.63
CA ALA A 25 -21.91 17.77 -3.60
C ALA A 25 -22.46 16.35 -3.78
N CYS A 26 -23.77 16.21 -4.07
CA CYS A 26 -24.37 14.91 -4.38
C CYS A 26 -23.76 14.26 -5.61
N ARG A 27 -23.50 15.04 -6.67
CA ARG A 27 -22.84 14.52 -7.88
C ARG A 27 -21.40 14.07 -7.66
N LEU A 28 -20.65 14.77 -6.81
CA LEU A 28 -19.31 14.37 -6.39
C LEU A 28 -19.34 13.05 -5.64
N LEU A 29 -20.26 12.91 -4.65
CA LEU A 29 -20.41 11.67 -3.91
C LEU A 29 -20.75 10.46 -4.80
N ASN A 30 -21.59 10.63 -5.80
CA ASN A 30 -21.93 9.56 -6.76
C ASN A 30 -20.73 9.09 -7.61
N ARG A 31 -19.63 9.86 -7.62
CA ARG A 31 -18.38 9.52 -8.32
C ARG A 31 -17.25 9.22 -7.37
N PHE A 32 -17.48 9.33 -6.06
CA PHE A 32 -16.47 9.09 -5.05
C PHE A 32 -16.32 7.59 -4.82
N LEU A 33 -15.14 7.07 -5.15
CA LEU A 33 -14.76 5.71 -4.81
C LEU A 33 -14.19 5.71 -3.39
N TYR A 34 -14.89 5.07 -2.46
CA TYR A 34 -14.42 4.91 -1.09
C TYR A 34 -13.83 3.52 -0.92
N TYR A 35 -12.57 3.47 -0.54
CA TYR A 35 -11.92 2.25 -0.12
C TYR A 35 -11.88 2.19 1.42
N SER A 36 -12.44 1.12 1.99
CA SER A 36 -12.29 0.88 3.42
C SER A 36 -10.84 0.47 3.74
N ASP A 37 -10.46 0.59 5.03
CA ASP A 37 -9.16 0.08 5.51
C ASP A 37 -8.90 -1.39 5.08
N LYS A 38 -9.97 -2.20 5.05
CA LYS A 38 -9.88 -3.60 4.62
C LYS A 38 -9.57 -3.71 3.14
N ASP A 39 -10.19 -2.85 2.32
CA ASP A 39 -9.97 -2.84 0.87
C ASP A 39 -8.55 -2.35 0.55
N ILE A 40 -8.10 -1.28 1.21
CA ILE A 40 -6.72 -0.77 1.05
C ILE A 40 -5.70 -1.84 1.43
N LYS A 41 -5.88 -2.51 2.57
CA LYS A 41 -4.99 -3.61 2.99
C LYS A 41 -4.96 -4.75 1.99
N LYS A 42 -6.13 -5.14 1.46
CA LYS A 42 -6.21 -6.19 0.46
C LYS A 42 -5.50 -5.79 -0.83
N LEU A 43 -5.80 -4.60 -1.38
CA LEU A 43 -5.17 -4.10 -2.60
C LEU A 43 -3.65 -4.01 -2.45
N LEU A 44 -3.16 -3.54 -1.30
CA LEU A 44 -1.74 -3.45 -1.00
C LEU A 44 -1.06 -4.83 -1.01
N VAL A 45 -1.67 -5.80 -0.34
CA VAL A 45 -1.15 -7.18 -0.31
C VAL A 45 -1.16 -7.80 -1.71
N ASP A 46 -2.24 -7.62 -2.45
CA ASP A 46 -2.37 -8.13 -3.82
C ASP A 46 -1.30 -7.49 -4.73
N ALA A 47 -1.09 -6.17 -4.64
CA ALA A 47 -0.07 -5.47 -5.42
C ALA A 47 1.36 -5.96 -5.11
N ILE A 48 1.69 -6.13 -3.83
CA ILE A 48 3.01 -6.62 -3.42
C ILE A 48 3.21 -8.07 -3.88
N ASN A 49 2.22 -8.92 -3.68
CA ASN A 49 2.29 -10.32 -4.13
C ASN A 49 2.43 -10.42 -5.64
N ASP A 50 1.75 -9.56 -6.41
CA ASP A 50 1.86 -9.53 -7.86
C ASP A 50 3.28 -9.17 -8.31
N VAL A 51 3.88 -8.14 -7.71
CA VAL A 51 5.28 -7.76 -7.97
C VAL A 51 6.23 -8.93 -7.70
N TYR A 52 6.10 -9.62 -6.55
CA TYR A 52 6.96 -10.75 -6.24
C TYR A 52 6.68 -11.95 -7.12
N SER A 53 5.42 -12.20 -7.49
CA SER A 53 5.07 -13.27 -8.44
C SER A 53 5.77 -13.06 -9.78
N GLN A 54 5.77 -11.84 -10.30
CA GLN A 54 6.42 -11.53 -11.57
C GLN A 54 7.95 -11.50 -11.48
N GLN A 55 8.51 -10.95 -10.40
CA GLN A 55 9.97 -10.72 -10.31
C GLN A 55 10.76 -11.86 -9.67
N VAL A 56 10.10 -12.76 -8.95
CA VAL A 56 10.75 -13.85 -8.22
C VAL A 56 10.21 -15.22 -8.68
N VAL A 57 8.89 -15.42 -8.58
CA VAL A 57 8.29 -16.73 -8.83
C VAL A 57 8.35 -17.09 -10.32
N LEU A 58 7.97 -16.17 -11.21
CA LEU A 58 7.96 -16.44 -12.65
C LEU A 58 9.35 -16.76 -13.19
N PRO A 59 10.43 -16.01 -12.88
CA PRO A 59 11.78 -16.39 -13.28
C PRO A 59 12.24 -17.75 -12.73
N LEU A 60 11.87 -18.06 -11.47
CA LEU A 60 12.15 -19.35 -10.86
C LEU A 60 11.46 -20.50 -11.61
N GLN A 61 10.16 -20.33 -11.89
CA GLN A 61 9.39 -21.31 -12.64
C GLN A 61 9.91 -21.52 -14.05
N LEU A 62 10.28 -20.45 -14.75
CA LEU A 62 10.89 -20.53 -16.09
C LEU A 62 12.24 -21.26 -16.05
N SER A 63 13.07 -21.02 -15.03
CA SER A 63 14.36 -21.71 -14.88
C SER A 63 14.23 -23.21 -14.56
N LYS A 64 13.09 -23.62 -14.03
CA LYS A 64 12.76 -25.02 -13.65
C LYS A 64 11.70 -25.66 -14.55
N ASP A 65 11.46 -25.12 -15.75
CA ASP A 65 10.43 -25.61 -16.68
C ASP A 65 9.05 -25.80 -16.00
N PHE A 66 8.65 -24.87 -15.13
CA PHE A 66 7.41 -24.92 -14.35
C PHE A 66 7.29 -26.13 -13.39
N SER A 67 8.39 -26.75 -13.03
CA SER A 67 8.40 -27.89 -12.10
C SER A 67 8.59 -27.50 -10.63
N SER A 68 8.65 -26.19 -10.29
CA SER A 68 8.81 -25.73 -8.91
C SER A 68 7.57 -26.01 -8.06
N LEU A 69 7.79 -26.45 -6.82
CA LEU A 69 6.71 -26.70 -5.86
C LEU A 69 6.18 -25.39 -5.26
N PRO A 70 4.89 -25.31 -4.85
CA PRO A 70 4.34 -24.13 -4.16
C PRO A 70 5.15 -23.73 -2.92
N SER A 71 5.68 -24.70 -2.16
CA SER A 71 6.53 -24.45 -0.98
C SER A 71 7.87 -23.81 -1.33
N GLU A 72 8.45 -24.15 -2.49
CA GLU A 72 9.67 -23.49 -2.99
C GLU A 72 9.39 -22.04 -3.38
N ASN A 73 8.26 -21.80 -4.05
CA ASN A 73 7.85 -20.46 -4.42
C ASN A 73 7.62 -19.57 -3.19
N GLU A 74 6.98 -20.11 -2.15
CA GLU A 74 6.78 -19.38 -0.89
C GLU A 74 8.11 -19.08 -0.19
N TYR A 75 9.04 -20.01 -0.18
CA TYR A 75 10.37 -19.80 0.37
C TYR A 75 11.11 -18.67 -0.37
N GLU A 76 11.13 -18.70 -1.70
CA GLU A 76 11.81 -17.70 -2.53
C GLU A 76 11.17 -16.30 -2.37
N ILE A 77 9.85 -16.20 -2.28
CA ILE A 77 9.16 -14.94 -1.99
C ILE A 77 9.58 -14.42 -0.60
N ASN A 78 9.63 -15.27 0.41
CA ASN A 78 10.03 -14.89 1.74
C ASN A 78 11.48 -14.38 1.82
N GLU A 79 12.40 -15.02 1.10
CA GLU A 79 13.79 -14.58 1.00
C GLU A 79 13.90 -13.26 0.22
N ALA A 80 13.12 -13.09 -0.86
CA ALA A 80 13.07 -11.86 -1.60
C ALA A 80 12.54 -10.68 -0.76
N ILE A 81 11.51 -10.91 0.07
CA ILE A 81 10.98 -9.90 1.01
C ILE A 81 12.05 -9.45 2.01
N LYS A 82 12.83 -10.38 2.58
CA LYS A 82 13.91 -10.05 3.51
C LYS A 82 15.01 -9.18 2.88
N ARG A 83 15.25 -9.34 1.58
CA ARG A 83 16.24 -8.58 0.80
C ARG A 83 15.64 -7.39 0.06
N THR A 84 14.44 -6.97 0.45
CA THR A 84 13.77 -5.77 -0.07
C THR A 84 13.72 -4.69 0.99
N LEU A 85 14.18 -3.49 0.64
CA LEU A 85 14.06 -2.30 1.47
C LEU A 85 12.81 -1.52 1.06
N PHE A 86 11.91 -1.28 2.01
CA PHE A 86 10.71 -0.48 1.79
C PHE A 86 10.94 0.95 2.32
N ILE A 87 10.65 1.93 1.49
CA ILE A 87 10.88 3.34 1.81
C ILE A 87 9.55 4.11 1.66
N PRO A 88 8.94 4.55 2.77
CA PRO A 88 7.79 5.44 2.69
C PRO A 88 8.22 6.81 2.16
N LEU A 89 7.51 7.32 1.15
CA LEU A 89 7.72 8.66 0.64
C LEU A 89 6.96 9.63 1.56
N THR A 90 7.64 10.14 2.56
CA THR A 90 7.03 11.02 3.55
C THR A 90 7.80 12.31 3.65
N PRO A 91 7.14 13.48 3.76
CA PRO A 91 7.82 14.70 4.14
C PRO A 91 8.50 14.55 5.50
N TRP A 92 9.65 15.17 5.66
CA TRP A 92 10.37 15.15 6.92
C TRP A 92 9.49 15.69 8.06
N GLY A 93 9.29 14.88 9.10
CA GLY A 93 8.59 15.29 10.32
C GLY A 93 7.06 15.20 10.28
N ASP A 94 6.45 14.65 9.23
CA ASP A 94 5.00 14.42 9.19
C ASP A 94 4.64 12.98 9.61
N PRO A 95 4.25 12.73 10.88
CA PRO A 95 3.86 11.40 11.35
C PRO A 95 2.50 10.95 10.80
N GLY A 96 1.73 11.86 10.21
CA GLY A 96 0.42 11.60 9.61
C GLY A 96 0.46 11.22 8.14
N ALA A 97 1.64 11.27 7.51
CA ALA A 97 1.78 10.99 6.09
C ALA A 97 1.30 9.58 5.73
N SER A 98 0.59 9.49 4.63
CA SER A 98 -0.03 8.28 4.09
C SER A 98 0.96 7.14 3.85
N GLY A 99 2.16 7.44 3.38
CA GLY A 99 3.23 6.46 3.21
C GLY A 99 3.56 5.70 4.51
N LEU A 100 3.51 6.37 5.67
CA LEU A 100 3.67 5.71 6.98
C LEU A 100 2.50 4.80 7.35
N TYR A 101 1.28 5.18 6.95
CA TYR A 101 0.11 4.33 7.14
C TYR A 101 0.24 3.05 6.33
N ILE A 102 0.61 3.16 5.05
CA ILE A 102 0.83 2.01 4.16
C ILE A 102 1.95 1.14 4.71
N MET A 103 3.08 1.72 5.17
CA MET A 103 4.16 0.96 5.80
C MET A 103 3.70 0.17 7.03
N ARG A 104 2.86 0.76 7.87
CA ARG A 104 2.26 0.03 9.01
C ARG A 104 1.41 -1.15 8.56
N CYS A 105 0.67 -1.02 7.46
CA CYS A 105 -0.10 -2.12 6.88
C CYS A 105 0.83 -3.24 6.38
N ILE A 106 1.91 -2.89 5.68
CA ILE A 106 2.92 -3.85 5.19
C ILE A 106 3.57 -4.60 6.36
N HIS A 107 4.04 -3.88 7.37
CA HIS A 107 4.64 -4.49 8.58
C HIS A 107 3.68 -5.42 9.32
N ASN A 108 2.41 -5.08 9.37
CA ASN A 108 1.40 -5.91 10.03
C ASN A 108 1.14 -7.22 9.28
N TYR A 109 1.23 -7.20 7.94
CA TYR A 109 1.02 -8.37 7.11
C TYR A 109 2.25 -9.28 7.05
N TYR A 110 3.44 -8.71 6.84
CA TYR A 110 4.68 -9.47 6.59
C TYR A 110 5.58 -9.65 7.83
N LYS A 111 5.07 -9.45 9.05
CA LYS A 111 5.89 -9.60 10.27
C LYS A 111 6.68 -10.91 10.33
N PRO A 112 7.94 -10.89 10.79
CA PRO A 112 8.90 -9.81 11.09
C PRO A 112 9.89 -9.54 9.95
N ARG A 113 9.50 -9.71 8.71
CA ARG A 113 10.39 -9.91 7.54
C ARG A 113 10.77 -8.62 6.82
N VAL A 114 9.94 -7.58 6.95
CA VAL A 114 10.07 -6.35 6.16
C VAL A 114 11.12 -5.43 6.76
N GLN A 115 12.08 -5.03 5.96
CA GLN A 115 13.04 -3.99 6.31
C GLN A 115 12.55 -2.64 5.78
N SER A 116 12.60 -1.61 6.59
CA SER A 116 12.24 -0.25 6.17
C SER A 116 13.16 0.78 6.79
N CYS A 117 13.37 1.87 6.06
CA CYS A 117 14.07 3.05 6.56
C CYS A 117 13.40 4.32 6.06
N HIS A 118 13.70 5.44 6.68
CA HIS A 118 13.28 6.74 6.19
C HIS A 118 14.12 7.16 4.98
N VAL A 119 13.55 8.00 4.09
CA VAL A 119 14.24 8.48 2.88
C VAL A 119 15.63 9.08 3.20
N SER A 120 15.75 9.81 4.32
CA SER A 120 17.04 10.38 4.75
C SER A 120 18.10 9.35 5.15
N GLU A 121 17.69 8.15 5.50
CA GLU A 121 18.56 7.06 5.98
C GLU A 121 18.94 6.09 4.86
N VAL A 122 18.41 6.32 3.64
CA VAL A 122 18.60 5.42 2.50
C VAL A 122 20.09 5.22 2.19
N ILE A 123 20.89 6.30 2.21
CA ILE A 123 22.32 6.25 1.88
C ILE A 123 23.05 5.33 2.86
N ASP A 124 22.77 5.45 4.16
CA ASP A 124 23.39 4.60 5.19
C ASP A 124 22.90 3.16 5.09
N SER A 125 21.63 2.97 4.72
CA SER A 125 21.02 1.65 4.55
C SER A 125 21.49 0.93 3.27
N MET A 126 21.94 1.65 2.26
CA MET A 126 22.47 1.06 1.00
C MET A 126 23.77 0.25 1.20
N SER A 127 24.41 0.35 2.36
CA SER A 127 25.53 -0.54 2.73
C SER A 127 25.08 -1.98 3.02
N ALA A 128 23.81 -2.22 3.26
CA ALA A 128 23.25 -3.56 3.44
C ALA A 128 22.92 -4.22 2.07
N PRO A 129 22.99 -5.56 1.96
CA PRO A 129 22.81 -6.28 0.71
C PRO A 129 21.33 -6.39 0.33
N TYR A 130 20.69 -5.27 -0.02
CA TYR A 130 19.34 -5.28 -0.56
C TYR A 130 19.38 -5.47 -2.08
N ASP A 131 18.56 -6.37 -2.57
CA ASP A 131 18.39 -6.62 -4.01
C ASP A 131 17.35 -5.69 -4.63
N ARG A 132 16.45 -5.15 -3.80
CA ARG A 132 15.29 -4.34 -4.24
C ARG A 132 15.02 -3.19 -3.31
N ILE A 133 14.55 -2.11 -3.90
CA ILE A 133 13.99 -0.96 -3.17
C ILE A 133 12.55 -0.78 -3.65
N VAL A 134 11.61 -0.71 -2.71
CA VAL A 134 10.20 -0.44 -2.97
C VAL A 134 9.86 0.90 -2.31
N ILE A 135 9.51 1.87 -3.14
CA ILE A 135 9.03 3.17 -2.67
C ILE A 135 7.52 3.07 -2.49
N VAL A 136 7.04 3.52 -1.35
CA VAL A 136 5.64 3.39 -0.92
C VAL A 136 5.02 4.76 -0.74
N ASP A 137 3.93 5.02 -1.46
CA ASP A 137 3.12 6.22 -1.35
C ASP A 137 1.66 5.94 -1.71
N ASP A 138 0.76 6.94 -1.57
CA ASP A 138 -0.69 6.83 -1.78
C ASP A 138 -1.21 7.60 -3.01
N PHE A 139 -0.44 7.74 -4.05
CA PHE A 139 -0.84 8.41 -5.29
C PHE A 139 -2.11 7.88 -5.93
#